data_59f68305418298b3be5a93892d0338f9
#
_entry.id   59f68305418298b3be5a93892d0338f9
#
_cell.length_a   1.000
_cell.length_b   1.000
_cell.length_c   1.000
_cell.angle_alpha   90.00
_cell.angle_beta   90.00
_cell.angle_gamma   90.00
#
_symmetry.space_group_name_H-M   'P 1'
#
loop_
_entity.id
_entity.type
_entity.pdbx_description
1 polymer ?
#
loop_
_entity_poly.entity_id
_entity_poly.type
_entity_poly.pdbx_seq_one_letter_code
_entity_poly.pdbx_strand_id
1 'polypeptide(L)'
;YIVPHFFMHLYLVGLNQLADLEIDKINKPYLPLASGEFSFTNGIIIVASFLFLSFGVAWMIGSKPSLWALLLTFVLMTGYSVNLPFLRWKKSTTLTVMIHSIGMTISFNIAAFMHMKTFVLNKATTYPRSLFFATVVMAIFYAVVAMAKDMPDIEGDKAAGIKTLAIRLGSKRVFWFCVSLLEIAYGAAILIGASSPFLWSKFFSVSTHAIMALILWNRAHSVDLSSNISLQSFYMFIFKLIYLENILTLFVR
;
A
#
# COMPACT_ATOMS: atom_id res chain seq x y z
N TYR A 1 8.42 -11.40 11.96
CA TYR A 1 7.87 -10.87 10.70
C TYR A 1 8.08 -9.36 10.59
N ILE A 2 7.61 -8.57 11.55
CA ILE A 2 7.55 -7.10 11.47
C ILE A 2 8.93 -6.46 11.22
N VAL A 3 9.96 -6.81 11.99
CA VAL A 3 11.28 -6.15 11.93
C VAL A 3 11.92 -6.20 10.53
N PRO A 4 12.09 -7.38 9.89
CA PRO A 4 12.69 -7.43 8.56
C PRO A 4 11.83 -6.72 7.50
N HIS A 5 10.49 -6.77 7.61
CA HIS A 5 9.61 -6.06 6.68
C HIS A 5 9.65 -4.54 6.90
N PHE A 6 9.89 -4.06 8.11
CA PHE A 6 10.12 -2.66 8.38
C PHE A 6 11.40 -2.15 7.69
N PHE A 7 12.52 -2.89 7.80
CA PHE A 7 13.73 -2.56 7.06
C PHE A 7 13.53 -2.61 5.54
N MET A 8 12.78 -3.59 5.04
CA MET A 8 12.40 -3.63 3.62
C MET A 8 11.61 -2.38 3.23
N HIS A 9 10.67 -1.93 4.06
CA HIS A 9 9.90 -0.72 3.79
C HIS A 9 10.80 0.53 3.71
N LEU A 10 11.77 0.68 4.62
CA LEU A 10 12.75 1.77 4.57
C LEU A 10 13.61 1.70 3.29
N TYR A 11 14.04 0.49 2.90
CA TYR A 11 14.70 0.28 1.61
C TYR A 11 13.84 0.78 0.44
N LEU A 12 12.57 0.39 0.39
CA LEU A 12 11.67 0.75 -0.72
C LEU A 12 11.45 2.26 -0.82
N VAL A 13 11.21 2.92 0.30
CA VAL A 13 11.01 4.38 0.34
C VAL A 13 12.27 5.11 -0.09
N GLY A 14 13.43 4.69 0.42
CA GLY A 14 14.70 5.29 0.05
C GLY A 14 15.10 5.02 -1.41
N LEU A 15 14.88 3.80 -1.91
CA LEU A 15 15.11 3.46 -3.31
C LEU A 15 14.25 4.29 -4.25
N ASN A 16 12.99 4.54 -3.89
CA ASN A 16 12.10 5.38 -4.67
C ASN A 16 12.63 6.82 -4.73
N GLN A 17 13.05 7.41 -3.59
CA GLN A 17 13.65 8.75 -3.59
C GLN A 17 14.96 8.82 -4.41
N LEU A 18 15.82 7.80 -4.36
CA LEU A 18 17.03 7.74 -5.17
C LEU A 18 16.71 7.70 -6.69
N ALA A 19 15.72 6.89 -7.06
CA ALA A 19 15.33 6.72 -8.44
C ALA A 19 14.55 7.92 -9.01
N ASP A 20 13.89 8.68 -8.14
CA ASP A 20 12.98 9.76 -8.50
C ASP A 20 13.48 11.16 -8.09
N LEU A 21 14.75 11.30 -7.77
CA LEU A 21 15.31 12.54 -7.23
C LEU A 21 14.88 13.81 -7.99
N GLU A 22 14.94 13.81 -9.33
CA GLU A 22 14.56 14.97 -10.14
C GLU A 22 13.04 15.20 -10.15
N ILE A 23 12.25 14.15 -10.03
CA ILE A 23 10.79 14.23 -9.93
C ILE A 23 10.39 14.79 -8.56
N ASP A 24 11.06 14.31 -7.51
CA ASP A 24 10.77 14.71 -6.13
C ASP A 24 11.20 16.16 -5.85
N LYS A 25 12.21 16.70 -6.54
CA LYS A 25 12.53 18.13 -6.50
C LYS A 25 11.36 19.01 -6.95
N ILE A 26 10.48 18.51 -7.84
CA ILE A 26 9.29 19.22 -8.31
C ILE A 26 8.10 18.95 -7.36
N ASN A 27 7.82 17.68 -7.09
CA ASN A 27 6.61 17.28 -6.37
C ASN A 27 6.73 17.37 -4.85
N LYS A 28 7.93 17.06 -4.29
CA LYS A 28 8.18 16.87 -2.86
C LYS A 28 9.56 17.42 -2.45
N PRO A 29 9.84 18.73 -2.66
CA PRO A 29 11.15 19.32 -2.42
C PRO A 29 11.62 19.24 -0.95
N TYR A 30 10.73 18.88 -0.04
CA TYR A 30 11.00 18.69 1.38
C TYR A 30 11.56 17.30 1.73
N LEU A 31 11.61 16.34 0.79
CA LEU A 31 12.19 15.02 1.04
C LEU A 31 13.71 15.11 1.22
N PRO A 32 14.31 14.27 2.09
CA PRO A 32 15.72 14.40 2.48
C PRO A 32 16.73 14.40 1.34
N LEU A 33 16.49 13.64 0.28
CA LEU A 33 17.35 13.66 -0.91
C LEU A 33 17.04 14.84 -1.83
N ALA A 34 15.76 15.20 -2.01
CA ALA A 34 15.34 16.29 -2.88
C ALA A 34 15.75 17.66 -2.30
N SER A 35 15.71 17.82 -0.96
CA SER A 35 16.14 19.03 -0.24
C SER A 35 17.66 19.18 -0.18
N GLY A 36 18.43 18.10 -0.43
CA GLY A 36 19.88 18.07 -0.27
C GLY A 36 20.36 17.83 1.17
N GLU A 37 19.45 17.51 2.10
CA GLU A 37 19.80 17.14 3.48
C GLU A 37 20.72 15.90 3.50
N PHE A 38 20.44 14.92 2.63
CA PHE A 38 21.33 13.80 2.37
C PHE A 38 21.95 13.88 0.99
N SER A 39 23.27 13.64 0.91
CA SER A 39 23.93 13.46 -0.38
C SER A 39 23.43 12.16 -1.05
N PHE A 40 23.49 12.12 -2.38
CA PHE A 40 23.10 10.93 -3.16
C PHE A 40 23.88 9.68 -2.72
N THR A 41 25.18 9.82 -2.45
CA THR A 41 26.04 8.73 -1.96
C THR A 41 25.59 8.23 -0.58
N ASN A 42 25.29 9.13 0.35
CA ASN A 42 24.77 8.75 1.66
C ASN A 42 23.43 8.04 1.54
N GLY A 43 22.57 8.52 0.64
CA GLY A 43 21.29 7.86 0.32
C GLY A 43 21.49 6.42 -0.14
N ILE A 44 22.43 6.15 -1.06
CA ILE A 44 22.74 4.79 -1.51
C ILE A 44 23.20 3.91 -0.34
N ILE A 45 24.11 4.41 0.51
CA ILE A 45 24.63 3.65 1.66
C ILE A 45 23.50 3.28 2.62
N ILE A 46 22.65 4.26 2.96
CA ILE A 46 21.52 4.05 3.88
C ILE A 46 20.56 3.01 3.31
N VAL A 47 20.17 3.16 2.04
CA VAL A 47 19.23 2.27 1.37
C VAL A 47 19.78 0.86 1.26
N ALA A 48 21.06 0.70 0.87
CA ALA A 48 21.72 -0.60 0.84
C ALA A 48 21.78 -1.25 2.23
N SER A 49 22.10 -0.46 3.26
CA SER A 49 22.14 -0.96 4.64
C SER A 49 20.78 -1.53 5.09
N PHE A 50 19.68 -0.86 4.78
CA PHE A 50 18.35 -1.37 5.10
C PHE A 50 18.00 -2.66 4.34
N LEU A 51 18.44 -2.80 3.09
CA LEU A 51 18.27 -4.04 2.33
C LEU A 51 19.01 -5.21 3.00
N PHE A 52 20.29 -5.01 3.36
CA PHE A 52 21.08 -6.03 4.04
C PHE A 52 20.53 -6.39 5.42
N LEU A 53 20.09 -5.39 6.19
CA LEU A 53 19.44 -5.62 7.48
C LEU A 53 18.13 -6.42 7.32
N SER A 54 17.32 -6.09 6.32
CA SER A 54 16.06 -6.79 6.06
C SER A 54 16.29 -8.29 5.81
N PHE A 55 17.13 -8.63 4.84
CA PHE A 55 17.40 -10.03 4.51
C PHE A 55 18.23 -10.73 5.58
N GLY A 56 19.20 -10.06 6.21
CA GLY A 56 20.02 -10.62 7.29
C GLY A 56 19.17 -11.03 8.49
N VAL A 57 18.30 -10.14 8.97
CA VAL A 57 17.39 -10.46 10.10
C VAL A 57 16.39 -11.55 9.70
N ALA A 58 15.84 -11.50 8.48
CA ALA A 58 14.90 -12.54 8.02
C ALA A 58 15.57 -13.92 7.92
N TRP A 59 16.83 -13.97 7.48
CA TRP A 59 17.62 -15.20 7.41
C TRP A 59 17.87 -15.77 8.81
N MET A 60 18.26 -14.92 9.76
CA MET A 60 18.46 -15.34 11.16
C MET A 60 17.18 -15.89 11.80
N ILE A 61 16.01 -15.33 11.47
CA ILE A 61 14.71 -15.83 11.94
C ILE A 61 14.37 -17.19 11.30
N GLY A 62 14.75 -17.43 10.04
CA GLY A 62 14.55 -18.69 9.34
C GLY A 62 13.11 -18.96 8.86
N SER A 63 12.24 -17.97 8.85
CA SER A 63 10.84 -18.12 8.39
C SER A 63 10.75 -18.11 6.87
N LYS A 64 10.48 -19.26 6.25
CA LYS A 64 10.30 -19.35 4.80
C LYS A 64 9.22 -18.41 4.24
N PRO A 65 7.99 -18.33 4.81
CA PRO A 65 6.98 -17.38 4.33
C PRO A 65 7.46 -15.91 4.36
N SER A 66 8.19 -15.51 5.41
CA SER A 66 8.76 -14.17 5.53
C SER A 66 9.83 -13.89 4.46
N LEU A 67 10.75 -14.83 4.24
CA LEU A 67 11.79 -14.71 3.22
C LEU A 67 11.21 -14.60 1.80
N TRP A 68 10.22 -15.43 1.47
CA TRP A 68 9.54 -15.35 0.17
C TRP A 68 8.78 -14.02 -0.02
N ALA A 69 8.12 -13.52 1.02
CA ALA A 69 7.45 -12.22 0.98
C ALA A 69 8.44 -11.07 0.75
N LEU A 70 9.57 -11.09 1.44
CA LEU A 70 10.63 -10.09 1.25
C LEU A 70 11.22 -10.15 -0.15
N LEU A 71 11.50 -11.35 -0.67
CA LEU A 71 12.00 -11.52 -2.03
C LEU A 71 11.01 -11.00 -3.07
N LEU A 72 9.74 -11.36 -2.93
CA LEU A 72 8.67 -10.85 -3.80
C LEU A 72 8.60 -9.31 -3.75
N THR A 73 8.57 -8.75 -2.55
CA THR A 73 8.50 -7.29 -2.35
C THR A 73 9.73 -6.60 -2.94
N PHE A 74 10.93 -7.13 -2.70
CA PHE A 74 12.17 -6.63 -3.28
C PHE A 74 12.11 -6.59 -4.81
N VAL A 75 11.76 -7.71 -5.46
CA VAL A 75 11.70 -7.80 -6.93
C VAL A 75 10.67 -6.84 -7.50
N LEU A 76 9.44 -6.85 -6.97
CA LEU A 76 8.35 -6.02 -7.49
C LEU A 76 8.65 -4.53 -7.32
N MET A 77 9.12 -4.10 -6.16
CA MET A 77 9.31 -2.68 -5.89
C MET A 77 10.63 -2.14 -6.45
N THR A 78 11.66 -2.97 -6.58
CA THR A 78 12.88 -2.60 -7.31
C THR A 78 12.57 -2.43 -8.79
N GLY A 79 11.86 -3.38 -9.40
CA GLY A 79 11.39 -3.28 -10.78
C GLY A 79 10.45 -2.09 -11.02
N TYR A 80 9.65 -1.74 -10.02
CA TYR A 80 8.78 -0.57 -10.03
C TYR A 80 9.56 0.75 -10.10
N SER A 81 10.64 0.90 -9.28
CA SER A 81 11.33 2.17 -9.07
C SER A 81 12.52 2.39 -10.00
N VAL A 82 13.34 1.37 -10.24
CA VAL A 82 14.66 1.50 -10.89
C VAL A 82 14.53 1.80 -12.38
N ASN A 83 15.29 2.81 -12.86
CA ASN A 83 15.27 3.23 -14.26
C ASN A 83 16.33 2.46 -15.09
N LEU A 84 16.02 1.19 -15.37
CA LEU A 84 16.81 0.32 -16.25
C LEU A 84 15.94 -0.23 -17.39
N PRO A 85 16.52 -0.79 -18.47
CA PRO A 85 15.78 -1.47 -19.52
C PRO A 85 14.85 -2.54 -18.91
N PHE A 86 13.61 -2.61 -19.39
CA PHE A 86 12.54 -3.52 -18.91
C PHE A 86 12.03 -3.31 -17.48
N LEU A 87 12.61 -2.38 -16.71
CA LEU A 87 12.16 -1.98 -15.38
C LEU A 87 11.42 -0.63 -15.44
N ARG A 88 11.30 0.04 -14.27
CA ARG A 88 10.54 1.29 -14.10
C ARG A 88 9.06 1.10 -14.41
N TRP A 89 8.49 0.06 -13.86
CA TRP A 89 7.10 -0.34 -14.11
C TRP A 89 6.08 0.72 -13.67
N LYS A 90 6.48 1.68 -12.84
CA LYS A 90 5.65 2.84 -12.49
C LYS A 90 5.22 3.69 -13.69
N LYS A 91 5.89 3.59 -14.85
CA LYS A 91 5.45 4.23 -16.09
C LYS A 91 4.13 3.66 -16.64
N SER A 92 3.75 2.45 -16.19
CA SER A 92 2.50 1.80 -16.56
C SER A 92 1.52 1.83 -15.40
N THR A 93 0.40 2.55 -15.54
CA THR A 93 -0.67 2.58 -14.53
C THR A 93 -1.17 1.18 -14.17
N THR A 94 -1.34 0.31 -15.17
CA THR A 94 -1.82 -1.07 -14.95
C THR A 94 -0.84 -1.85 -14.06
N LEU A 95 0.47 -1.82 -14.39
CA LEU A 95 1.48 -2.49 -13.58
C LEU A 95 1.56 -1.88 -12.18
N THR A 96 1.48 -0.57 -12.04
CA THR A 96 1.43 0.12 -10.74
C THR A 96 0.30 -0.42 -9.88
N VAL A 97 -0.92 -0.47 -10.39
CA VAL A 97 -2.09 -0.96 -9.67
C VAL A 97 -1.93 -2.45 -9.34
N MET A 98 -1.48 -3.28 -10.28
CA MET A 98 -1.26 -4.71 -10.04
C MET A 98 -0.19 -4.98 -8.98
N ILE A 99 0.95 -4.29 -9.02
CA ILE A 99 2.04 -4.45 -8.05
C ILE A 99 1.56 -4.09 -6.65
N HIS A 100 0.86 -2.97 -6.51
CA HIS A 100 0.36 -2.55 -5.20
C HIS A 100 -0.79 -3.44 -4.72
N SER A 101 -1.80 -3.73 -5.54
CA SER A 101 -2.95 -4.51 -5.09
C SER A 101 -2.58 -5.98 -4.83
N ILE A 102 -1.96 -6.66 -5.77
CA ILE A 102 -1.64 -8.09 -5.66
C ILE A 102 -0.37 -8.30 -4.84
N GLY A 103 0.72 -7.58 -5.19
CA GLY A 103 2.03 -7.76 -4.57
C GLY A 103 2.01 -7.43 -3.07
N MET A 104 1.44 -6.28 -2.70
CA MET A 104 1.34 -5.88 -1.29
C MET A 104 0.39 -6.80 -0.50
N THR A 105 -0.73 -7.20 -1.11
CA THR A 105 -1.67 -8.12 -0.46
C THR A 105 -1.03 -9.48 -0.18
N ILE A 106 -0.28 -10.04 -1.13
CA ILE A 106 0.45 -11.29 -0.90
C ILE A 106 1.48 -11.11 0.21
N SER A 107 2.28 -10.04 0.16
CA SER A 107 3.37 -9.82 1.10
C SER A 107 2.88 -9.49 2.51
N PHE A 108 1.87 -8.64 2.66
CA PHE A 108 1.45 -8.17 4.00
C PHE A 108 0.32 -8.99 4.62
N ASN A 109 -0.59 -9.55 3.83
CA ASN A 109 -1.72 -10.29 4.38
C ASN A 109 -1.49 -11.81 4.33
N ILE A 110 -1.26 -12.37 3.13
CA ILE A 110 -1.15 -13.83 2.97
C ILE A 110 0.12 -14.35 3.64
N ALA A 111 1.27 -13.75 3.35
CA ALA A 111 2.55 -14.24 3.89
C ALA A 111 2.68 -14.01 5.40
N ALA A 112 2.11 -12.91 5.95
CA ALA A 112 2.05 -12.70 7.39
C ALA A 112 1.19 -13.78 8.07
N PHE A 113 0.02 -14.10 7.51
CA PHE A 113 -0.81 -15.20 8.00
C PHE A 113 -0.08 -16.54 7.96
N MET A 114 0.58 -16.84 6.84
CA MET A 114 1.37 -18.05 6.66
C MET A 114 2.51 -18.14 7.67
N HIS A 115 3.24 -17.04 7.89
CA HIS A 115 4.27 -16.96 8.91
C HIS A 115 3.72 -17.30 10.29
N MET A 116 2.63 -16.68 10.70
CA MET A 116 2.00 -16.97 12.00
C MET A 116 1.53 -18.41 12.10
N LYS A 117 0.87 -18.92 11.06
CA LYS A 117 0.26 -20.25 11.08
C LYS A 117 1.29 -21.36 11.07
N THR A 118 2.26 -21.30 10.15
CA THR A 118 3.19 -22.42 9.91
C THR A 118 4.48 -22.30 10.71
N PHE A 119 4.99 -21.09 10.91
CA PHE A 119 6.27 -20.89 11.57
C PHE A 119 6.12 -20.64 13.09
N VAL A 120 5.18 -19.75 13.49
CA VAL A 120 5.02 -19.42 14.92
C VAL A 120 4.17 -20.47 15.63
N LEU A 121 3.01 -20.83 15.06
CA LEU A 121 2.07 -21.76 15.69
C LEU A 121 2.32 -23.24 15.33
N ASN A 122 3.22 -23.50 14.40
CA ASN A 122 3.56 -24.85 13.90
C ASN A 122 2.31 -25.68 13.51
N LYS A 123 1.33 -25.03 12.84
CA LYS A 123 0.06 -25.64 12.41
C LYS A 123 0.00 -25.78 10.90
N ALA A 124 -0.72 -26.78 10.43
CA ALA A 124 -1.01 -26.96 9.02
C ALA A 124 -1.72 -25.73 8.42
N THR A 125 -1.43 -25.43 7.17
CA THR A 125 -2.04 -24.33 6.44
C THR A 125 -3.51 -24.58 6.20
N THR A 126 -4.34 -23.67 6.66
CA THR A 126 -5.78 -23.60 6.34
C THR A 126 -6.09 -22.18 5.93
N TYR A 127 -6.92 -22.01 4.93
CA TYR A 127 -7.31 -20.69 4.42
C TYR A 127 -8.72 -20.37 4.91
N PRO A 128 -8.86 -19.65 6.04
CA PRO A 128 -10.18 -19.28 6.58
C PRO A 128 -10.86 -18.25 5.67
N ARG A 129 -12.20 -18.19 5.75
CA ARG A 129 -13.00 -17.20 5.01
C ARG A 129 -12.58 -15.77 5.32
N SER A 130 -12.22 -15.49 6.59
CA SER A 130 -11.73 -14.17 7.01
C SER A 130 -10.43 -13.75 6.30
N LEU A 131 -9.51 -14.68 6.02
CA LEU A 131 -8.31 -14.37 5.24
C LEU A 131 -8.65 -14.03 3.79
N PHE A 132 -9.57 -14.79 3.18
CA PHE A 132 -10.02 -14.48 1.82
C PHE A 132 -10.68 -13.09 1.75
N PHE A 133 -11.57 -12.81 2.70
CA PHE A 133 -12.20 -11.50 2.84
C PHE A 133 -11.15 -10.38 2.98
N ALA A 134 -10.24 -10.51 3.96
CA ALA A 134 -9.17 -9.55 4.18
C ALA A 134 -8.31 -9.34 2.92
N THR A 135 -7.99 -10.43 2.21
CA THR A 135 -7.19 -10.38 0.98
C THR A 135 -7.88 -9.55 -0.10
N VAL A 136 -9.17 -9.76 -0.34
CA VAL A 136 -9.93 -9.03 -1.37
C VAL A 136 -10.09 -7.56 -1.00
N VAL A 137 -10.50 -7.27 0.23
CA VAL A 137 -10.69 -5.89 0.70
C VAL A 137 -9.38 -5.12 0.66
N MET A 138 -8.29 -5.70 1.18
CA MET A 138 -6.98 -5.05 1.18
C MET A 138 -6.41 -4.86 -0.23
N ALA A 139 -6.68 -5.77 -1.17
CA ALA A 139 -6.28 -5.59 -2.57
C ALA A 139 -6.94 -4.34 -3.18
N ILE A 140 -8.22 -4.06 -2.86
CA ILE A 140 -8.90 -2.84 -3.29
C ILE A 140 -8.25 -1.61 -2.65
N PHE A 141 -7.97 -1.64 -1.34
CA PHE A 141 -7.31 -0.52 -0.66
C PHE A 141 -5.93 -0.22 -1.24
N TYR A 142 -5.10 -1.23 -1.50
CA TYR A 142 -3.79 -1.02 -2.11
C TYR A 142 -3.88 -0.53 -3.57
N ALA A 143 -4.88 -0.98 -4.33
CA ALA A 143 -5.16 -0.44 -5.66
C ALA A 143 -5.51 1.05 -5.60
N VAL A 144 -6.35 1.44 -4.63
CA VAL A 144 -6.72 2.84 -4.40
C VAL A 144 -5.51 3.67 -3.97
N VAL A 145 -4.66 3.17 -3.07
CA VAL A 145 -3.40 3.85 -2.68
C VAL A 145 -2.52 4.10 -3.90
N ALA A 146 -2.39 3.09 -4.79
CA ALA A 146 -1.59 3.21 -6.00
C ALA A 146 -2.09 4.33 -6.95
N MET A 147 -3.40 4.55 -7.01
CA MET A 147 -3.99 5.60 -7.85
C MET A 147 -4.02 6.96 -7.14
N ALA A 148 -4.30 6.96 -5.83
CA ALA A 148 -4.47 8.18 -5.05
C ALA A 148 -3.17 8.96 -4.89
N LYS A 149 -2.03 8.27 -4.75
CA LYS A 149 -0.71 8.90 -4.62
C LYS A 149 -0.32 9.76 -5.83
N ASP A 150 -0.83 9.41 -7.01
CA ASP A 150 -0.48 10.10 -8.25
C ASP A 150 -1.26 11.41 -8.45
N MET A 151 -2.30 11.67 -7.64
CA MET A 151 -3.11 12.88 -7.78
C MET A 151 -2.35 14.16 -7.38
N PRO A 152 -1.58 14.21 -6.29
CA PRO A 152 -0.76 15.37 -5.96
C PRO A 152 0.53 15.45 -6.79
N ASP A 153 0.95 14.38 -7.48
CA ASP A 153 2.25 14.24 -8.14
C ASP A 153 2.21 14.58 -9.65
N ILE A 154 1.11 15.10 -10.18
CA ILE A 154 0.86 15.28 -11.63
C ILE A 154 1.97 16.09 -12.32
N GLU A 155 2.46 17.17 -11.72
CA GLU A 155 3.43 18.08 -12.36
C GLU A 155 4.77 17.39 -12.63
N GLY A 156 5.36 16.76 -11.63
CA GLY A 156 6.63 16.05 -11.76
C GLY A 156 6.51 14.79 -12.61
N ASP A 157 5.41 14.05 -12.46
CA ASP A 157 5.15 12.85 -13.27
C ASP A 157 5.01 13.20 -14.76
N LYS A 158 4.33 14.31 -15.08
CA LYS A 158 4.20 14.83 -16.44
C LYS A 158 5.56 15.25 -17.00
N ALA A 159 6.37 15.97 -16.22
CA ALA A 159 7.72 16.36 -16.60
C ALA A 159 8.63 15.14 -16.86
N ALA A 160 8.46 14.07 -16.10
CA ALA A 160 9.18 12.81 -16.28
C ALA A 160 8.62 11.87 -17.38
N GLY A 161 7.57 12.29 -18.10
CA GLY A 161 6.92 11.50 -19.14
C GLY A 161 6.16 10.27 -18.62
N ILE A 162 5.80 10.24 -17.33
CA ILE A 162 5.02 9.19 -16.70
C ILE A 162 3.53 9.48 -16.99
N LYS A 163 2.82 8.49 -17.52
CA LYS A 163 1.40 8.65 -17.91
C LYS A 163 0.47 8.02 -16.89
N THR A 164 0.38 8.62 -15.70
CA THR A 164 -0.51 8.15 -14.63
C THR A 164 -1.99 8.33 -14.99
N LEU A 165 -2.87 7.65 -14.23
CA LEU A 165 -4.31 7.79 -14.40
C LEU A 165 -4.76 9.24 -14.09
N ALA A 166 -4.12 9.88 -13.11
CA ALA A 166 -4.38 11.26 -12.74
C ALA A 166 -4.06 12.25 -13.88
N ILE A 167 -2.98 12.00 -14.64
CA ILE A 167 -2.63 12.81 -15.82
C ILE A 167 -3.64 12.60 -16.96
N ARG A 168 -4.09 11.35 -17.16
CA ARG A 168 -4.99 10.99 -18.29
C ARG A 168 -6.43 11.43 -18.08
N LEU A 169 -6.97 11.29 -16.87
CA LEU A 169 -8.38 11.51 -16.55
C LEU A 169 -8.62 12.77 -15.70
N GLY A 170 -7.55 13.34 -15.13
CA GLY A 170 -7.62 14.43 -14.17
C GLY A 170 -7.89 13.96 -12.73
N SER A 171 -7.33 14.69 -11.73
CA SER A 171 -7.44 14.35 -10.31
C SER A 171 -8.87 14.15 -9.84
N LYS A 172 -9.83 14.99 -10.29
CA LYS A 172 -11.24 14.91 -9.88
C LYS A 172 -11.89 13.55 -10.21
N ARG A 173 -11.67 13.03 -11.42
CA ARG A 173 -12.26 11.75 -11.83
C ARG A 173 -11.61 10.59 -11.10
N VAL A 174 -10.27 10.61 -10.95
CA VAL A 174 -9.55 9.58 -10.23
C VAL A 174 -9.92 9.57 -8.75
N PHE A 175 -10.07 10.74 -8.13
CA PHE A 175 -10.50 10.89 -6.75
C PHE A 175 -11.85 10.20 -6.50
N TRP A 176 -12.88 10.55 -7.27
CA TRP A 176 -14.20 9.96 -7.08
C TRP A 176 -14.24 8.47 -7.44
N PHE A 177 -13.43 8.04 -8.40
CA PHE A 177 -13.26 6.61 -8.69
C PHE A 177 -12.65 5.87 -7.49
N CYS A 178 -11.62 6.42 -6.85
CA CYS A 178 -11.02 5.86 -5.63
C CYS A 178 -12.03 5.80 -4.48
N VAL A 179 -12.78 6.86 -4.24
CA VAL A 179 -13.83 6.89 -3.22
C VAL A 179 -14.88 5.81 -3.50
N SER A 180 -15.36 5.71 -4.74
CA SER A 180 -16.36 4.70 -5.11
C SER A 180 -15.86 3.27 -4.89
N LEU A 181 -14.60 2.97 -5.21
CA LEU A 181 -14.01 1.65 -4.97
C LEU A 181 -13.96 1.31 -3.47
N LEU A 182 -13.60 2.28 -2.62
CA LEU A 182 -13.58 2.07 -1.17
C LEU A 182 -14.99 1.90 -0.60
N GLU A 183 -15.98 2.67 -1.09
CA GLU A 183 -17.39 2.51 -0.69
C GLU A 183 -17.95 1.14 -1.09
N ILE A 184 -17.58 0.64 -2.29
CA ILE A 184 -17.92 -0.72 -2.73
C ILE A 184 -17.26 -1.76 -1.81
N ALA A 185 -16.00 -1.57 -1.43
CA ALA A 185 -15.32 -2.46 -0.50
C ALA A 185 -16.01 -2.50 0.87
N TYR A 186 -16.40 -1.35 1.42
CA TYR A 186 -17.18 -1.29 2.67
C TYR A 186 -18.58 -1.90 2.52
N GLY A 187 -19.26 -1.67 1.41
CA GLY A 187 -20.54 -2.32 1.11
C GLY A 187 -20.42 -3.85 1.07
N ALA A 188 -19.39 -4.37 0.42
CA ALA A 188 -19.10 -5.81 0.40
C ALA A 188 -18.77 -6.33 1.82
N ALA A 189 -18.01 -5.58 2.61
CA ALA A 189 -17.71 -5.93 3.99
C ALA A 189 -18.95 -6.01 4.88
N ILE A 190 -19.88 -5.07 4.70
CA ILE A 190 -21.19 -5.08 5.38
C ILE A 190 -21.99 -6.33 5.00
N LEU A 191 -22.09 -6.66 3.72
CA LEU A 191 -22.83 -7.84 3.25
C LEU A 191 -22.24 -9.14 3.76
N ILE A 192 -20.91 -9.27 3.73
CA ILE A 192 -20.20 -10.45 4.25
C ILE A 192 -20.36 -10.52 5.77
N GLY A 193 -20.20 -9.41 6.49
CA GLY A 193 -20.43 -9.35 7.93
C GLY A 193 -21.85 -9.72 8.31
N ALA A 194 -22.86 -9.28 7.55
CA ALA A 194 -24.27 -9.62 7.76
C ALA A 194 -24.55 -11.12 7.57
N SER A 195 -23.74 -11.84 6.81
CA SER A 195 -23.85 -13.30 6.60
C SER A 195 -23.20 -14.14 7.71
N SER A 196 -22.53 -13.52 8.69
CA SER A 196 -21.90 -14.24 9.81
C SER A 196 -22.92 -15.02 10.64
N PRO A 197 -22.64 -16.28 11.03
CA PRO A 197 -23.50 -17.04 11.93
C PRO A 197 -23.43 -16.53 13.39
N PHE A 198 -22.39 -15.75 13.73
CA PHE A 198 -22.20 -15.24 15.09
C PHE A 198 -22.79 -13.83 15.21
N LEU A 199 -23.82 -13.66 16.04
CA LEU A 199 -24.54 -12.39 16.22
C LEU A 199 -23.60 -11.22 16.57
N TRP A 200 -22.63 -11.42 17.46
CA TRP A 200 -21.68 -10.39 17.85
C TRP A 200 -20.79 -9.96 16.68
N SER A 201 -20.28 -10.92 15.89
CA SER A 201 -19.44 -10.65 14.71
C SER A 201 -20.24 -9.94 13.62
N LYS A 202 -21.51 -10.38 13.39
CA LYS A 202 -22.44 -9.73 12.49
C LYS A 202 -22.67 -8.26 12.87
N PHE A 203 -23.08 -8.01 14.10
CA PHE A 203 -23.38 -6.66 14.57
C PHE A 203 -22.13 -5.77 14.52
N PHE A 204 -21.00 -6.26 15.04
CA PHE A 204 -19.75 -5.53 15.04
C PHE A 204 -19.27 -5.20 13.62
N SER A 205 -19.22 -6.18 12.73
CA SER A 205 -18.74 -5.98 11.35
C SER A 205 -19.66 -5.02 10.58
N VAL A 206 -20.98 -5.21 10.64
CA VAL A 206 -21.92 -4.33 9.94
C VAL A 206 -21.82 -2.89 10.43
N SER A 207 -21.85 -2.68 11.76
CA SER A 207 -21.84 -1.33 12.32
C SER A 207 -20.51 -0.61 12.08
N THR A 208 -19.37 -1.30 12.25
CA THR A 208 -18.06 -0.67 12.05
C THR A 208 -17.81 -0.30 10.60
N HIS A 209 -18.08 -1.18 9.63
CA HIS A 209 -17.89 -0.85 8.22
C HIS A 209 -18.89 0.20 7.72
N ALA A 210 -20.13 0.22 8.25
CA ALA A 210 -21.08 1.30 7.94
C ALA A 210 -20.58 2.67 8.47
N ILE A 211 -20.03 2.72 9.68
CA ILE A 211 -19.43 3.93 10.25
C ILE A 211 -18.23 4.36 9.40
N MET A 212 -17.37 3.41 8.99
CA MET A 212 -16.20 3.73 8.15
C MET A 212 -16.58 4.27 6.78
N ALA A 213 -17.62 3.72 6.15
CA ALA A 213 -18.18 4.25 4.90
C ALA A 213 -18.66 5.71 5.09
N LEU A 214 -19.43 5.98 6.16
CA LEU A 214 -19.88 7.35 6.47
C LEU A 214 -18.73 8.33 6.72
N ILE A 215 -17.69 7.90 7.44
CA ILE A 215 -16.50 8.72 7.70
C ILE A 215 -15.77 9.02 6.37
N LEU A 216 -15.58 8.00 5.52
CA LEU A 216 -14.98 8.15 4.20
C LEU A 216 -15.77 9.13 3.34
N TRP A 217 -17.10 8.95 3.26
CA TRP A 217 -17.99 9.80 2.49
C TRP A 217 -17.92 11.27 2.93
N ASN A 218 -18.04 11.52 4.23
CA ASN A 218 -17.94 12.87 4.79
C ASN A 218 -16.56 13.50 4.53
N ARG A 219 -15.49 12.71 4.73
CA ARG A 219 -14.12 13.20 4.47
C ARG A 219 -13.92 13.52 3.00
N ALA A 220 -14.43 12.70 2.08
CA ALA A 220 -14.30 12.91 0.64
C ALA A 220 -14.95 14.22 0.19
N HIS A 221 -16.13 14.57 0.73
CA HIS A 221 -16.82 15.83 0.41
C HIS A 221 -16.12 17.08 0.97
N SER A 222 -15.25 16.94 1.96
CA SER A 222 -14.50 18.04 2.53
C SER A 222 -13.15 18.31 1.84
N VAL A 223 -12.77 17.50 0.82
CA VAL A 223 -11.49 17.64 0.12
C VAL A 223 -11.57 18.71 -0.94
N ASP A 224 -10.66 19.69 -0.87
CA ASP A 224 -10.42 20.62 -1.97
C ASP A 224 -9.57 19.93 -3.05
N LEU A 225 -10.21 19.61 -4.17
CA LEU A 225 -9.58 18.89 -5.29
C LEU A 225 -8.64 19.78 -6.12
N SER A 226 -8.59 21.09 -5.87
CA SER A 226 -7.65 22.01 -6.50
C SER A 226 -6.34 22.16 -5.70
N SER A 227 -6.32 21.69 -4.44
CA SER A 227 -5.19 21.80 -3.53
C SER A 227 -4.41 20.49 -3.43
N ASN A 228 -3.14 20.49 -3.84
CA ASN A 228 -2.24 19.33 -3.68
C ASN A 228 -2.07 18.93 -2.21
N ILE A 229 -2.09 19.90 -1.29
CA ILE A 229 -2.01 19.64 0.16
C ILE A 229 -3.25 18.86 0.62
N SER A 230 -4.44 19.26 0.14
CA SER A 230 -5.69 18.59 0.48
C SER A 230 -5.73 17.16 -0.08
N LEU A 231 -5.29 16.96 -1.33
CA LEU A 231 -5.16 15.64 -1.95
C LEU A 231 -4.16 14.75 -1.20
N GLN A 232 -3.00 15.29 -0.80
CA GLN A 232 -2.01 14.57 0.01
C GLN A 232 -2.58 14.18 1.38
N SER A 233 -3.33 15.09 2.02
CA SER A 233 -4.02 14.80 3.30
C SER A 233 -5.04 13.67 3.16
N PHE A 234 -5.79 13.64 2.05
CA PHE A 234 -6.72 12.54 1.77
C PHE A 234 -5.99 11.22 1.50
N TYR A 235 -4.89 11.24 0.75
CA TYR A 235 -4.04 10.08 0.55
C TYR A 235 -3.54 9.50 1.88
N MET A 236 -3.06 10.35 2.80
CA MET A 236 -2.66 9.93 4.16
C MET A 236 -3.84 9.41 4.99
N PHE A 237 -5.05 9.92 4.76
CA PHE A 237 -6.26 9.40 5.39
C PHE A 237 -6.58 7.96 4.95
N ILE A 238 -6.37 7.60 3.68
CA ILE A 238 -6.54 6.22 3.19
C ILE A 238 -5.63 5.25 3.97
N PHE A 239 -4.39 5.62 4.30
CA PHE A 239 -3.54 4.78 5.15
C PHE A 239 -4.11 4.54 6.53
N LYS A 240 -4.74 5.55 7.14
CA LYS A 240 -5.42 5.39 8.43
C LYS A 240 -6.57 4.37 8.33
N LEU A 241 -7.32 4.41 7.23
CA LEU A 241 -8.36 3.42 6.95
C LEU A 241 -7.77 2.01 6.79
N ILE A 242 -6.63 1.86 6.08
CA ILE A 242 -5.92 0.57 5.93
C ILE A 242 -5.53 -0.02 7.29
N TYR A 243 -4.95 0.79 8.17
CA TYR A 243 -4.56 0.32 9.51
C TYR A 243 -5.77 -0.14 10.31
N LEU A 244 -6.85 0.62 10.26
CA LEU A 244 -8.07 0.28 10.95
C LEU A 244 -8.72 -0.98 10.37
N GLU A 245 -8.77 -1.10 9.04
CA GLU A 245 -9.32 -2.27 8.35
C GLU A 245 -8.56 -3.56 8.70
N ASN A 246 -7.22 -3.51 8.79
CA ASN A 246 -6.43 -4.65 9.25
C ASN A 246 -6.82 -5.12 10.67
N ILE A 247 -7.26 -4.20 11.54
CA ILE A 247 -7.77 -4.54 12.86
C ILE A 247 -9.20 -5.11 12.76
N LEU A 248 -10.07 -4.49 11.96
CA LEU A 248 -11.47 -4.89 11.83
C LEU A 248 -11.62 -6.28 11.23
N THR A 249 -10.77 -6.66 10.29
CA THR A 249 -10.77 -8.01 9.67
C THR A 249 -10.56 -9.13 10.69
N LEU A 250 -9.94 -8.86 11.85
CA LEU A 250 -9.79 -9.85 12.92
C LEU A 250 -11.13 -10.27 13.55
N PHE A 251 -12.16 -9.45 13.44
CA PHE A 251 -13.48 -9.67 14.01
C PHE A 251 -14.50 -10.25 13.00
N VAL A 252 -14.13 -10.35 11.73
CA VAL A 252 -14.95 -10.98 10.68
C VAL A 252 -14.83 -12.51 10.79
N ARG A 253 -15.96 -13.19 11.10
CA ARG A 253 -16.03 -14.66 11.27
C ARG A 253 -17.20 -15.27 10.51
#